data_6cce7be8dc4c0586fd884d2c4eb3f7a8
#
_entry.id   6cce7be8dc4c0586fd884d2c4eb3f7a8
#
_cell.length_a   1.000
_cell.length_b   1.000
_cell.length_c   1.000
_cell.angle_alpha   90.00
_cell.angle_beta   90.00
_cell.angle_gamma   90.00
#
_symmetry.space_group_name_H-M   'P 1'
#
loop_
_entity.id
_entity.type
_entity.pdbx_description
1 polymer ?
#
loop_
_entity_poly.entity_id
_entity_poly.type
_entity_poly.pdbx_seq_one_letter_code
_entity_poly.pdbx_strand_id
1 'polypeptide(L)'
;MEIISKSYLSLSKIGSTALGALHGLWAAQKKGGEGKSFGIVMCPSHVTKKWVREIGETLPDTYAMVVHSITDLDRLYALYEQGDKSVYAVFSKERARDGYMRYPAVRWNKRCRAFLCPDCGAVIEMEISEDGAHYTVPADQFFFQREHRKNHVCPQCGSQLWSAVNPDRRMEWVKIGEYGWVHRYGAEAHLKRTKNAHVCDQLAQLEQDPDGYYPVRGAQQRYPLSTYIKKKLHGRIGSFLCDELHEYNNASGQGDAMAELYGASKLFVGMTATLINGYSSGIFHLLYRIVPGLMLKDGKQYGSPGDFDAEYGVVENAYETRDAEYNANRRASKRKTRTRQLPGVSPLVFSRFLLEYTAFLSLSDMGKDLPSYEEIPVALNMPEDVGECYQAVQNVLQKVLKNDRKAAQKILSAYLNLLTVYPDQPYDQPEVIHPITGMPIVTPQSCGDFSRLFPKEEKVLELVRQKVANGERVLIYTSWTRTDSQQKLLKLLQENG
;
A
#
# COMPACT_ATOMS: atom_id res chain seq x y z
N MET A 1 20.97 -7.07 2.62
CA MET A 1 21.23 -5.78 3.27
C MET A 1 21.90 -4.77 2.34
N GLU A 2 22.73 -5.19 1.43
CA GLU A 2 23.49 -4.33 0.50
C GLU A 2 22.74 -3.89 -0.75
N ILE A 3 21.68 -4.62 -1.13
CA ILE A 3 20.78 -4.25 -2.24
C ILE A 3 20.21 -2.83 -2.05
N ILE A 4 19.99 -2.40 -0.80
CA ILE A 4 19.42 -1.09 -0.49
C ILE A 4 20.42 0.06 -0.75
N SER A 5 21.70 -0.09 -0.46
CA SER A 5 22.67 0.99 -0.67
C SER A 5 23.06 1.17 -2.14
N LYS A 6 23.16 0.08 -2.90
CA LYS A 6 23.43 0.10 -4.34
C LYS A 6 22.24 0.54 -5.17
N SER A 7 21.03 0.12 -4.78
CA SER A 7 19.81 0.58 -5.44
C SER A 7 19.54 2.07 -5.21
N TYR A 8 19.95 2.67 -4.10
CA TYR A 8 19.79 4.11 -3.88
C TYR A 8 20.63 4.97 -4.84
N LEU A 9 21.86 4.57 -5.16
CA LEU A 9 22.68 5.27 -6.14
C LEU A 9 22.22 5.04 -7.58
N SER A 10 21.72 3.85 -7.89
CA SER A 10 21.15 3.52 -9.21
C SER A 10 19.74 4.10 -9.40
N LEU A 11 18.89 4.10 -8.37
CA LEU A 11 17.56 4.71 -8.42
C LEU A 11 17.64 6.23 -8.65
N SER A 12 18.63 6.95 -8.13
CA SER A 12 18.78 8.37 -8.42
C SER A 12 19.08 8.62 -9.91
N LYS A 13 19.97 7.84 -10.51
CA LYS A 13 20.28 7.96 -11.96
C LYS A 13 19.07 7.56 -12.83
N ILE A 14 18.36 6.48 -12.50
CA ILE A 14 17.15 6.06 -13.19
C ILE A 14 16.05 7.10 -13.01
N GLY A 15 15.87 7.62 -11.79
CA GLY A 15 14.90 8.65 -11.48
C GLY A 15 15.15 9.94 -12.27
N SER A 16 16.38 10.41 -12.31
CA SER A 16 16.78 11.58 -13.07
C SER A 16 16.59 11.38 -14.58
N THR A 17 16.92 10.19 -15.10
CA THR A 17 16.70 9.84 -16.50
C THR A 17 15.22 9.79 -16.86
N ALA A 18 14.40 9.15 -16.01
CA ALA A 18 12.95 9.08 -16.21
C ALA A 18 12.31 10.48 -16.16
N LEU A 19 12.75 11.33 -15.24
CA LEU A 19 12.28 12.71 -15.13
C LEU A 19 12.63 13.54 -16.37
N GLY A 20 13.88 13.45 -16.85
CA GLY A 20 14.34 14.12 -18.06
C GLY A 20 13.58 13.65 -19.30
N ALA A 21 13.36 12.34 -19.42
CA ALA A 21 12.58 11.76 -20.52
C ALA A 21 11.11 12.23 -20.52
N LEU A 22 10.45 12.22 -19.37
CA LEU A 22 9.06 12.72 -19.23
C LEU A 22 8.97 14.20 -19.58
N HIS A 23 9.92 15.00 -19.10
CA HIS A 23 9.96 16.43 -19.39
C HIS A 23 10.18 16.70 -20.88
N GLY A 24 11.13 15.99 -21.51
CA GLY A 24 11.39 16.08 -22.93
C GLY A 24 10.22 15.64 -23.80
N LEU A 25 9.57 14.54 -23.46
CA LEU A 25 8.35 14.07 -24.14
C LEU A 25 7.21 15.08 -24.04
N TRP A 26 7.03 15.68 -22.87
CA TRP A 26 6.03 16.73 -22.69
C TRP A 26 6.31 17.95 -23.56
N ALA A 27 7.56 18.43 -23.57
CA ALA A 27 7.96 19.56 -24.38
C ALA A 27 7.77 19.29 -25.89
N ALA A 28 8.10 18.07 -26.33
CA ALA A 28 7.94 17.65 -27.73
C ALA A 28 6.46 17.57 -28.19
N GLN A 29 5.54 17.24 -27.30
CA GLN A 29 4.10 17.15 -27.62
C GLN A 29 3.43 18.50 -27.77
N LYS A 30 4.00 19.58 -27.24
CA LYS A 30 3.47 20.93 -27.36
C LYS A 30 4.03 21.63 -28.62
N LYS A 31 3.27 21.59 -29.68
CA LYS A 31 3.54 22.39 -30.88
C LYS A 31 3.39 23.89 -30.53
N GLY A 32 4.48 24.63 -30.44
CA GLY A 32 4.44 26.09 -30.32
C GLY A 32 5.19 26.72 -29.15
N GLY A 33 6.14 26.02 -28.53
CA GLY A 33 7.23 26.71 -27.82
C GLY A 33 7.09 26.96 -26.32
N GLU A 34 5.95 26.83 -25.69
CA GLU A 34 5.88 26.87 -24.23
C GLU A 34 5.86 25.48 -23.62
N GLY A 35 7.05 24.88 -23.51
CA GLY A 35 7.25 23.52 -22.99
C GLY A 35 7.11 23.39 -21.46
N LYS A 36 6.57 24.39 -20.75
CA LYS A 36 6.40 24.30 -19.31
C LYS A 36 5.41 23.20 -18.91
N SER A 37 5.73 22.46 -17.87
CA SER A 37 4.95 21.34 -17.36
C SER A 37 4.63 21.54 -15.90
N PHE A 38 3.41 21.14 -15.49
CA PHE A 38 3.09 20.87 -14.10
C PHE A 38 3.22 19.38 -13.87
N GLY A 39 4.30 18.98 -13.18
CA GLY A 39 4.61 17.60 -12.87
C GLY A 39 4.32 17.25 -11.41
N ILE A 40 4.09 15.98 -11.14
CA ILE A 40 3.98 15.44 -9.77
C ILE A 40 4.91 14.26 -9.57
N VAL A 41 5.46 14.15 -8.36
CA VAL A 41 6.24 13.00 -7.89
C VAL A 41 5.62 12.47 -6.61
N MET A 42 5.25 11.21 -6.60
CA MET A 42 4.80 10.50 -5.40
C MET A 42 5.85 9.47 -4.99
N CYS A 43 6.30 9.55 -3.75
CA CYS A 43 7.42 8.75 -3.25
C CYS A 43 7.27 8.40 -1.77
N PRO A 44 8.10 7.53 -1.18
CA PRO A 44 8.19 7.35 0.26
C PRO A 44 8.53 8.65 1.00
N SER A 45 8.01 8.85 2.20
CA SER A 45 8.12 10.11 2.95
C SER A 45 9.56 10.57 3.20
N HIS A 46 10.46 9.63 3.45
CA HIS A 46 11.87 9.93 3.77
C HIS A 46 12.71 10.41 2.57
N VAL A 47 12.23 10.21 1.33
CA VAL A 47 12.97 10.63 0.12
C VAL A 47 12.39 11.87 -0.57
N THR A 48 11.33 12.48 -0.03
CA THR A 48 10.68 13.66 -0.63
C THR A 48 11.64 14.83 -0.85
N LYS A 49 12.48 15.15 0.15
CA LYS A 49 13.47 16.22 0.04
C LYS A 49 14.59 15.88 -0.97
N LYS A 50 14.95 14.60 -1.08
CA LYS A 50 15.91 14.12 -2.07
C LYS A 50 15.36 14.34 -3.48
N TRP A 51 14.10 14.01 -3.72
CA TRP A 51 13.45 14.24 -5.01
C TRP A 51 13.43 15.71 -5.42
N VAL A 52 13.15 16.65 -4.49
CA VAL A 52 13.21 18.09 -4.78
C VAL A 52 14.61 18.49 -5.25
N ARG A 53 15.67 18.00 -4.60
CA ARG A 53 17.06 18.26 -5.00
C ARG A 53 17.36 17.65 -6.36
N GLU A 54 17.04 16.41 -6.60
CA GLU A 54 17.27 15.68 -7.86
C GLU A 54 16.58 16.38 -9.05
N ILE A 55 15.34 16.90 -8.85
CA ILE A 55 14.63 17.67 -9.85
C ILE A 55 15.42 18.93 -10.21
N GLY A 56 15.88 19.69 -9.22
CA GLY A 56 16.66 20.90 -9.44
C GLY A 56 18.00 20.67 -10.14
N GLU A 57 18.67 19.54 -9.83
CA GLU A 57 19.92 19.13 -10.46
C GLU A 57 19.70 18.64 -11.91
N THR A 58 18.60 17.94 -12.18
CA THR A 58 18.30 17.38 -13.51
C THR A 58 17.66 18.39 -14.46
N LEU A 59 16.81 19.27 -13.93
CA LEU A 59 16.05 20.26 -14.68
C LEU A 59 16.26 21.65 -14.07
N PRO A 60 17.37 22.35 -14.38
CA PRO A 60 17.75 23.61 -13.72
C PRO A 60 16.71 24.73 -13.82
N ASP A 61 15.91 24.76 -14.91
CA ASP A 61 14.87 25.76 -15.12
C ASP A 61 13.50 25.38 -14.56
N THR A 62 13.47 24.49 -13.57
CA THR A 62 12.24 24.06 -12.91
C THR A 62 12.19 24.50 -11.46
N TYR A 63 10.96 24.64 -10.93
CA TYR A 63 10.72 24.83 -9.52
C TYR A 63 10.08 23.58 -8.92
N ALA A 64 10.67 23.04 -7.85
CA ALA A 64 10.15 21.88 -7.17
C ALA A 64 10.02 22.14 -5.67
N MET A 65 8.94 21.68 -5.05
CA MET A 65 8.79 21.74 -3.60
C MET A 65 8.06 20.54 -3.03
N VAL A 66 8.31 20.26 -1.74
CA VAL A 66 7.53 19.27 -1.00
C VAL A 66 6.17 19.88 -0.64
N VAL A 67 5.10 19.19 -1.03
CA VAL A 67 3.71 19.60 -0.79
C VAL A 67 3.16 18.80 0.39
N HIS A 68 2.71 19.50 1.41
CA HIS A 68 2.12 18.91 2.63
C HIS A 68 0.62 19.14 2.73
N SER A 69 0.08 20.09 1.98
CA SER A 69 -1.33 20.50 2.06
C SER A 69 -1.88 20.92 0.70
N ILE A 70 -3.20 21.06 0.63
CA ILE A 70 -3.88 21.62 -0.56
C ILE A 70 -3.43 23.07 -0.79
N THR A 71 -3.24 23.84 0.28
CA THR A 71 -2.76 25.22 0.18
C THR A 71 -1.39 25.33 -0.47
N ASP A 72 -0.47 24.39 -0.16
CA ASP A 72 0.84 24.34 -0.82
C ASP A 72 0.69 24.03 -2.30
N LEU A 73 -0.19 23.08 -2.62
CA LEU A 73 -0.47 22.68 -4.01
C LEU A 73 -1.08 23.85 -4.81
N ASP A 74 -2.03 24.59 -4.24
CA ASP A 74 -2.65 25.74 -4.91
C ASP A 74 -1.65 26.87 -5.13
N ARG A 75 -0.78 27.15 -4.16
CA ARG A 75 0.33 28.12 -4.32
C ARG A 75 1.27 27.71 -5.45
N LEU A 76 1.63 26.43 -5.48
CA LEU A 76 2.51 25.88 -6.50
C LEU A 76 1.87 25.94 -7.88
N TYR A 77 0.57 25.64 -7.97
CA TYR A 77 -0.18 25.72 -9.20
C TYR A 77 -0.33 27.17 -9.71
N ALA A 78 -0.54 28.13 -8.80
CA ALA A 78 -0.56 29.55 -9.15
C ALA A 78 0.79 30.03 -9.69
N LEU A 79 1.92 29.58 -9.12
CA LEU A 79 3.25 29.84 -9.65
C LEU A 79 3.43 29.26 -11.06
N TYR A 80 2.90 28.09 -11.32
CA TYR A 80 2.91 27.49 -12.66
C TYR A 80 2.09 28.31 -13.66
N GLU A 81 0.88 28.77 -13.29
CA GLU A 81 0.04 29.56 -14.19
C GLU A 81 0.63 30.94 -14.53
N GLN A 82 1.20 31.61 -13.52
CA GLN A 82 1.72 32.97 -13.64
C GLN A 82 3.16 33.03 -14.16
N GLY A 83 3.95 31.99 -13.96
CA GLY A 83 5.36 31.93 -14.32
C GLY A 83 5.61 31.32 -15.71
N ASP A 84 6.86 31.31 -16.09
CA ASP A 84 7.39 30.74 -17.34
C ASP A 84 8.08 29.38 -17.14
N LYS A 85 8.29 28.96 -15.90
CA LYS A 85 9.02 27.74 -15.54
C LYS A 85 8.10 26.54 -15.35
N SER A 86 8.66 25.36 -15.60
CA SER A 86 8.04 24.11 -15.18
C SER A 86 8.05 23.98 -13.68
N VAL A 87 7.05 23.29 -13.14
CA VAL A 87 6.85 23.17 -11.69
C VAL A 87 6.58 21.72 -11.32
N TYR A 88 7.18 21.24 -10.24
CA TYR A 88 6.97 19.88 -9.72
C TYR A 88 6.49 19.88 -8.28
N ALA A 89 5.38 19.23 -8.01
CA ALA A 89 4.86 18.95 -6.68
C ALA A 89 5.38 17.58 -6.21
N VAL A 90 6.15 17.54 -5.13
CA VAL A 90 6.66 16.31 -4.53
C VAL A 90 5.90 16.04 -3.24
N PHE A 91 5.30 14.87 -3.08
CA PHE A 91 4.60 14.50 -1.84
C PHE A 91 4.70 13.01 -1.56
N SER A 92 4.53 12.67 -0.28
CA SER A 92 4.58 11.28 0.12
C SER A 92 3.27 10.54 -0.20
N LYS A 93 3.37 9.21 -0.32
CA LYS A 93 2.23 8.31 -0.52
C LYS A 93 1.15 8.45 0.57
N GLU A 94 1.58 8.74 1.81
CA GLU A 94 0.67 8.99 2.92
C GLU A 94 -0.10 10.29 2.69
N ARG A 95 0.57 11.37 2.26
CA ARG A 95 -0.07 12.65 1.96
C ARG A 95 -1.01 12.56 0.77
N ALA A 96 -0.65 11.78 -0.24
CA ALA A 96 -1.53 11.53 -1.38
C ALA A 96 -2.85 10.89 -0.95
N ARG A 97 -2.78 9.92 -0.02
CA ARG A 97 -3.91 9.13 0.48
C ARG A 97 -4.69 9.82 1.59
N ASP A 98 -4.03 10.56 2.49
CA ASP A 98 -4.59 11.00 3.77
C ASP A 98 -5.87 11.82 3.62
N GLY A 99 -6.97 11.14 3.85
CA GLY A 99 -8.33 11.64 3.95
C GLY A 99 -9.14 10.66 4.79
N TYR A 100 -10.11 11.14 5.55
CA TYR A 100 -10.69 10.34 6.61
C TYR A 100 -11.77 9.40 6.15
N MET A 101 -12.73 9.87 5.43
CA MET A 101 -13.91 9.09 5.13
C MET A 101 -14.15 9.09 3.62
N ARG A 102 -14.42 7.90 3.08
CA ARG A 102 -14.81 7.75 1.68
C ARG A 102 -16.29 7.43 1.62
N TYR A 103 -16.94 7.91 0.59
CA TYR A 103 -18.35 7.67 0.31
C TYR A 103 -18.49 7.08 -1.10
N PRO A 104 -19.59 6.37 -1.41
CA PRO A 104 -19.86 5.91 -2.76
C PRO A 104 -20.01 7.10 -3.72
N ALA A 105 -19.10 7.21 -4.67
CA ALA A 105 -19.09 8.32 -5.64
C ALA A 105 -20.01 8.05 -6.86
N VAL A 106 -20.61 6.86 -6.92
CA VAL A 106 -21.52 6.46 -7.99
C VAL A 106 -22.75 7.36 -8.03
N ARG A 107 -23.25 7.62 -9.24
CA ARG A 107 -24.40 8.50 -9.47
C ARG A 107 -25.63 7.67 -9.78
N TRP A 108 -26.74 7.95 -9.12
CA TRP A 108 -28.03 7.32 -9.44
C TRP A 108 -28.63 7.92 -10.70
N ASN A 109 -28.94 7.08 -11.66
CA ASN A 109 -29.64 7.47 -12.87
C ASN A 109 -31.09 6.95 -12.84
N LYS A 110 -32.06 7.88 -12.78
CA LYS A 110 -33.49 7.57 -12.70
C LYS A 110 -34.03 6.90 -13.97
N ARG A 111 -33.45 7.16 -15.15
CA ARG A 111 -33.94 6.62 -16.43
C ARG A 111 -33.61 5.13 -16.57
N CYS A 112 -32.36 4.76 -16.33
CA CYS A 112 -31.94 3.34 -16.39
C CYS A 112 -32.09 2.61 -15.06
N ARG A 113 -32.51 3.28 -13.98
CA ARG A 113 -32.65 2.73 -12.62
C ARG A 113 -31.39 1.99 -12.16
N ALA A 114 -30.24 2.59 -12.38
CA ALA A 114 -28.94 2.00 -12.08
C ALA A 114 -27.95 3.04 -11.52
N PHE A 115 -26.96 2.57 -10.79
CA PHE A 115 -25.81 3.38 -10.39
C PHE A 115 -24.77 3.39 -11.50
N LEU A 116 -24.27 4.57 -11.84
CA LEU A 116 -23.31 4.80 -12.91
C LEU A 116 -21.94 5.16 -12.34
N CYS A 117 -20.90 4.75 -13.05
CA CYS A 117 -19.53 5.20 -12.79
C CYS A 117 -19.44 6.73 -12.89
N PRO A 118 -18.79 7.40 -11.91
CA PRO A 118 -18.67 8.86 -11.92
C PRO A 118 -17.86 9.41 -13.09
N ASP A 119 -16.97 8.61 -13.69
CA ASP A 119 -16.03 9.04 -14.72
C ASP A 119 -16.47 8.63 -16.12
N CYS A 120 -16.75 7.35 -16.39
CA CYS A 120 -17.12 6.87 -17.74
C CYS A 120 -18.63 6.73 -17.95
N GLY A 121 -19.46 6.82 -16.91
CA GLY A 121 -20.91 6.68 -17.02
C GLY A 121 -21.42 5.25 -17.22
N ALA A 122 -20.56 4.23 -17.15
CA ALA A 122 -20.97 2.85 -17.28
C ALA A 122 -21.86 2.42 -16.11
N VAL A 123 -22.84 1.54 -16.38
CA VAL A 123 -23.65 0.90 -15.32
C VAL A 123 -22.74 0.04 -14.47
N ILE A 124 -22.86 0.19 -13.15
CA ILE A 124 -22.18 -0.70 -12.22
C ILE A 124 -23.07 -1.91 -11.96
N GLU A 125 -22.48 -3.07 -12.13
CA GLU A 125 -23.14 -4.36 -12.05
C GLU A 125 -22.64 -5.15 -10.85
N MET A 126 -23.45 -6.08 -10.35
CA MET A 126 -23.11 -7.05 -9.32
C MET A 126 -23.54 -8.44 -9.74
N GLU A 127 -22.80 -9.42 -9.29
CA GLU A 127 -23.16 -10.83 -9.46
C GLU A 127 -24.08 -11.28 -8.33
N ILE A 128 -25.17 -11.92 -8.68
CA ILE A 128 -26.04 -12.63 -7.76
C ILE A 128 -26.03 -14.12 -8.11
N SER A 129 -26.18 -14.96 -7.10
CA SER A 129 -26.27 -16.41 -7.28
C SER A 129 -27.62 -16.88 -6.74
N GLU A 130 -28.42 -17.44 -7.64
CA GLU A 130 -29.70 -18.08 -7.31
C GLU A 130 -29.69 -19.50 -7.87
N ASP A 131 -30.06 -20.47 -7.05
CA ASP A 131 -30.15 -21.89 -7.40
C ASP A 131 -28.91 -22.48 -8.12
N GLY A 132 -27.73 -21.96 -7.77
CA GLY A 132 -26.46 -22.38 -8.38
C GLY A 132 -26.12 -21.74 -9.74
N ALA A 133 -26.99 -20.91 -10.28
CA ALA A 133 -26.72 -20.09 -11.45
C ALA A 133 -26.24 -18.70 -11.04
N HIS A 134 -25.33 -18.13 -11.83
CA HIS A 134 -24.77 -16.78 -11.62
C HIS A 134 -25.37 -15.81 -12.63
N TYR A 135 -25.91 -14.72 -12.13
CA TYR A 135 -26.50 -13.66 -12.95
C TYR A 135 -25.82 -12.32 -12.65
N THR A 136 -25.64 -11.53 -13.70
CA THR A 136 -25.14 -10.14 -13.59
C THR A 136 -26.35 -9.20 -13.66
N VAL A 137 -26.52 -8.38 -12.62
CA VAL A 137 -27.59 -7.40 -12.50
C VAL A 137 -27.04 -6.03 -12.15
N PRO A 138 -27.76 -4.92 -12.46
CA PRO A 138 -27.36 -3.61 -11.98
C PRO A 138 -27.20 -3.58 -10.45
N ALA A 139 -26.09 -3.01 -9.98
CA ALA A 139 -25.81 -2.91 -8.55
C ALA A 139 -26.88 -2.08 -7.83
N ASP A 140 -27.35 -2.58 -6.70
CA ASP A 140 -28.28 -1.89 -5.82
C ASP A 140 -27.54 -1.02 -4.79
N GLN A 141 -28.30 -0.29 -3.95
CA GLN A 141 -27.72 0.54 -2.90
C GLN A 141 -26.98 -0.26 -1.82
N PHE A 142 -27.34 -1.52 -1.58
CA PHE A 142 -26.69 -2.37 -0.60
C PHE A 142 -25.32 -2.82 -1.04
N PHE A 143 -25.10 -2.91 -2.35
CA PHE A 143 -23.78 -3.18 -2.91
C PHE A 143 -22.76 -2.12 -2.47
N PHE A 144 -23.18 -0.86 -2.31
CA PHE A 144 -22.35 0.26 -1.88
C PHE A 144 -22.50 0.63 -0.40
N GLN A 145 -23.21 -0.18 0.40
CA GLN A 145 -23.36 0.12 1.83
C GLN A 145 -22.04 0.17 2.58
N ARG A 146 -21.11 -0.71 2.20
CA ARG A 146 -19.74 -0.75 2.74
C ARG A 146 -18.74 -0.86 1.60
N GLU A 147 -17.59 -0.26 1.79
CA GLU A 147 -16.48 -0.40 0.85
C GLU A 147 -15.90 -1.81 0.94
N HIS A 148 -15.80 -2.50 -0.19
CA HIS A 148 -15.17 -3.79 -0.32
C HIS A 148 -14.62 -3.99 -1.74
N ARG A 149 -13.79 -5.04 -1.97
CA ARG A 149 -13.07 -5.24 -3.24
C ARG A 149 -13.98 -5.24 -4.47
N LYS A 150 -15.19 -5.81 -4.37
CA LYS A 150 -16.11 -5.92 -5.52
C LYS A 150 -16.67 -4.58 -6.01
N ASN A 151 -16.81 -3.60 -5.09
CA ASN A 151 -17.36 -2.28 -5.43
C ASN A 151 -16.31 -1.16 -5.42
N HIS A 152 -15.02 -1.50 -5.51
CA HIS A 152 -13.93 -0.56 -5.29
C HIS A 152 -13.63 0.29 -6.52
N VAL A 153 -13.61 -0.32 -7.70
CA VAL A 153 -13.33 0.35 -8.99
C VAL A 153 -14.35 -0.03 -10.04
N CYS A 154 -14.48 0.84 -11.03
CA CYS A 154 -15.27 0.58 -12.23
C CYS A 154 -14.60 -0.52 -13.07
N PRO A 155 -15.30 -1.61 -13.45
CA PRO A 155 -14.73 -2.65 -14.26
C PRO A 155 -14.39 -2.19 -15.69
N GLN A 156 -15.03 -1.14 -16.20
CA GLN A 156 -14.77 -0.67 -17.56
C GLN A 156 -13.59 0.30 -17.67
N CYS A 157 -13.45 1.27 -16.74
CA CYS A 157 -12.43 2.30 -16.86
C CYS A 157 -11.40 2.29 -15.73
N GLY A 158 -11.51 1.39 -14.75
CA GLY A 158 -10.61 1.31 -13.60
C GLY A 158 -10.76 2.46 -12.59
N SER A 159 -11.71 3.38 -12.79
CA SER A 159 -11.90 4.51 -11.89
C SER A 159 -12.44 4.10 -10.54
N GLN A 160 -11.99 4.82 -9.50
CA GLN A 160 -12.46 4.61 -8.13
C GLN A 160 -13.95 4.93 -8.01
N LEU A 161 -14.73 3.99 -7.48
CA LEU A 161 -16.15 4.17 -7.19
C LEU A 161 -16.41 4.82 -5.82
N TRP A 162 -15.35 5.06 -5.05
CA TRP A 162 -15.37 5.72 -3.76
C TRP A 162 -14.52 6.98 -3.78
N SER A 163 -15.02 8.04 -3.18
CA SER A 163 -14.35 9.34 -3.11
C SER A 163 -14.32 9.86 -1.68
N ALA A 164 -13.37 10.73 -1.37
CA ALA A 164 -13.32 11.39 -0.07
C ALA A 164 -14.56 12.27 0.17
N VAL A 165 -15.10 12.22 1.38
CA VAL A 165 -16.21 13.07 1.81
C VAL A 165 -15.77 14.53 1.78
N ASN A 166 -16.56 15.37 1.12
CA ASN A 166 -16.43 16.82 1.23
C ASN A 166 -17.56 17.34 2.16
N PRO A 167 -17.23 17.83 3.36
CA PRO A 167 -18.22 18.29 4.32
C PRO A 167 -19.06 19.49 3.82
N ASP A 168 -18.51 20.26 2.86
CA ASP A 168 -19.17 21.45 2.31
C ASP A 168 -20.09 21.15 1.12
N ARG A 169 -20.19 19.87 0.72
CA ARG A 169 -21.05 19.47 -0.39
C ARG A 169 -22.16 18.55 0.06
N ARG A 170 -23.35 18.83 -0.45
CA ARG A 170 -24.49 17.94 -0.37
C ARG A 170 -24.20 16.67 -1.15
N MET A 171 -24.32 15.51 -0.50
CA MET A 171 -24.06 14.20 -1.09
C MET A 171 -25.34 13.38 -1.18
N GLU A 172 -25.43 12.49 -2.17
CA GLU A 172 -26.55 11.55 -2.31
C GLU A 172 -26.50 10.44 -1.25
N TRP A 173 -25.34 10.24 -0.62
CA TRP A 173 -25.10 9.18 0.36
C TRP A 173 -24.89 9.75 1.75
N VAL A 174 -25.47 9.09 2.73
CA VAL A 174 -25.40 9.45 4.15
C VAL A 174 -24.82 8.29 4.93
N LYS A 175 -23.91 8.53 5.85
CA LYS A 175 -23.36 7.50 6.73
C LYS A 175 -24.16 7.37 8.01
N ILE A 176 -24.69 6.18 8.28
CA ILE A 176 -25.44 5.85 9.49
C ILE A 176 -24.52 5.02 10.41
N GLY A 177 -23.81 5.68 11.31
CA GLY A 177 -22.91 5.06 12.28
C GLY A 177 -22.05 3.93 11.72
N GLU A 178 -21.99 2.81 12.41
CA GLU A 178 -21.32 1.58 11.97
C GLU A 178 -22.13 0.75 10.96
N TYR A 179 -23.40 1.09 10.75
CA TYR A 179 -24.27 0.40 9.80
C TYR A 179 -23.73 0.54 8.36
N GLY A 180 -23.30 1.75 7.99
CA GLY A 180 -22.70 2.02 6.69
C GLY A 180 -23.36 3.15 5.92
N TRP A 181 -23.10 3.20 4.61
CA TRP A 181 -23.63 4.23 3.73
C TRP A 181 -25.02 3.89 3.23
N VAL A 182 -25.89 4.87 3.24
CA VAL A 182 -27.28 4.77 2.78
C VAL A 182 -27.52 5.87 1.75
N HIS A 183 -28.12 5.51 0.62
CA HIS A 183 -28.55 6.49 -0.36
C HIS A 183 -29.73 7.30 0.20
N ARG A 184 -29.72 8.63 0.02
CA ARG A 184 -30.69 9.56 0.64
C ARG A 184 -32.16 9.13 0.48
N TYR A 185 -32.49 8.64 -0.68
CA TYR A 185 -33.85 8.24 -1.05
C TYR A 185 -34.07 6.72 -0.95
N GLY A 186 -33.26 6.06 -0.16
CA GLY A 186 -33.31 4.60 -0.01
C GLY A 186 -33.49 4.10 1.43
N ALA A 187 -33.79 4.99 2.37
CA ALA A 187 -33.86 4.67 3.80
C ALA A 187 -34.88 3.56 4.11
N GLU A 188 -36.07 3.56 3.47
CA GLU A 188 -37.13 2.54 3.66
C GLU A 188 -36.62 1.11 3.43
N ALA A 189 -35.84 0.88 2.37
CA ALA A 189 -35.30 -0.44 2.09
C ALA A 189 -34.28 -0.92 3.17
N HIS A 190 -33.54 0.02 3.77
CA HIS A 190 -32.65 -0.27 4.88
C HIS A 190 -33.40 -0.54 6.19
N LEU A 191 -34.52 0.16 6.45
CA LEU A 191 -35.37 -0.08 7.61
C LEU A 191 -35.91 -1.52 7.64
N LYS A 192 -36.24 -2.08 6.49
CA LYS A 192 -36.72 -3.47 6.37
C LYS A 192 -35.60 -4.50 6.68
N ARG A 193 -34.32 -4.12 6.60
CA ARG A 193 -33.19 -5.02 6.78
C ARG A 193 -32.55 -5.00 8.17
N THR A 194 -32.68 -3.90 8.91
CA THR A 194 -32.04 -3.75 10.22
C THR A 194 -33.05 -3.88 11.36
N LYS A 195 -32.62 -4.52 12.45
CA LYS A 195 -33.36 -4.61 13.71
C LYS A 195 -32.75 -3.74 14.82
N ASN A 196 -31.67 -3.01 14.53
CA ASN A 196 -31.01 -2.16 15.51
C ASN A 196 -31.82 -0.87 15.69
N ALA A 197 -32.39 -0.65 16.88
CA ALA A 197 -33.27 0.46 17.19
C ALA A 197 -32.61 1.82 16.88
N HIS A 198 -31.36 2.03 17.30
CA HIS A 198 -30.64 3.29 17.04
C HIS A 198 -30.44 3.55 15.55
N VAL A 199 -30.18 2.51 14.75
CA VAL A 199 -30.06 2.62 13.30
C VAL A 199 -31.44 2.91 12.68
N CYS A 200 -32.49 2.27 13.18
CA CYS A 200 -33.86 2.52 12.73
C CYS A 200 -34.27 3.98 12.96
N ASP A 201 -33.96 4.55 14.12
CA ASP A 201 -34.27 5.96 14.42
C ASP A 201 -33.57 6.92 13.45
N GLN A 202 -32.30 6.69 13.17
CA GLN A 202 -31.54 7.50 12.21
C GLN A 202 -32.05 7.36 10.77
N LEU A 203 -32.43 6.14 10.38
CA LEU A 203 -33.02 5.88 9.06
C LEU A 203 -34.38 6.51 8.91
N ALA A 204 -35.23 6.49 9.96
CA ALA A 204 -36.55 7.14 9.96
C ALA A 204 -36.40 8.66 9.84
N GLN A 205 -35.42 9.28 10.53
CA GLN A 205 -35.11 10.70 10.36
C GLN A 205 -34.66 11.03 8.94
N LEU A 206 -33.83 10.19 8.35
CA LEU A 206 -33.37 10.36 6.96
C LEU A 206 -34.53 10.24 5.97
N GLU A 207 -35.50 9.34 6.22
CA GLU A 207 -36.67 9.16 5.37
C GLU A 207 -37.62 10.37 5.43
N GLN A 208 -37.84 10.93 6.63
CA GLN A 208 -38.68 12.09 6.83
C GLN A 208 -38.11 13.37 6.21
N ASP A 209 -36.82 13.61 6.35
CA ASP A 209 -36.14 14.77 5.82
C ASP A 209 -34.80 14.42 5.14
N PRO A 210 -34.84 13.83 3.92
CA PRO A 210 -33.61 13.48 3.20
C PRO A 210 -32.75 14.70 2.89
N ASP A 211 -33.33 15.86 2.78
CA ASP A 211 -32.66 17.10 2.39
C ASP A 211 -32.03 17.86 3.56
N GLY A 212 -32.57 17.75 4.75
CA GLY A 212 -32.01 18.30 5.98
C GLY A 212 -30.93 17.47 6.62
N TYR A 213 -30.78 16.21 6.21
CA TYR A 213 -29.79 15.29 6.79
C TYR A 213 -28.41 15.46 6.15
N TYR A 214 -27.44 15.88 6.92
CA TYR A 214 -26.05 16.01 6.47
C TYR A 214 -25.19 14.89 7.01
N PRO A 215 -24.37 14.23 6.18
CA PRO A 215 -23.45 13.23 6.67
C PRO A 215 -22.32 13.90 7.47
N VAL A 216 -22.08 13.36 8.64
CA VAL A 216 -20.90 13.53 9.47
C VAL A 216 -20.33 14.96 9.54
N ARG A 217 -20.81 15.75 10.50
CA ARG A 217 -20.19 17.03 10.86
C ARG A 217 -18.87 16.78 11.61
N GLY A 218 -17.81 17.49 11.23
CA GLY A 218 -16.59 17.66 12.04
C GLY A 218 -15.55 16.55 11.98
N ALA A 219 -15.77 15.44 11.29
CA ALA A 219 -14.82 14.32 11.27
C ALA A 219 -13.66 14.47 10.29
N GLN A 220 -13.69 15.46 9.40
CA GLN A 220 -12.74 15.56 8.31
C GLN A 220 -11.91 16.83 8.35
N GLN A 221 -10.68 16.70 8.88
CA GLN A 221 -9.71 17.80 8.87
C GLN A 221 -8.79 17.79 7.63
N ARG A 222 -8.82 16.74 6.79
CA ARG A 222 -7.92 16.60 5.65
C ARG A 222 -8.65 16.02 4.45
N TYR A 223 -8.44 16.62 3.30
CA TYR A 223 -8.88 16.12 2.01
C TYR A 223 -7.66 15.51 1.28
N PRO A 224 -7.73 14.30 0.71
CA PRO A 224 -6.59 13.69 0.04
C PRO A 224 -6.09 14.53 -1.13
N LEU A 225 -4.78 14.69 -1.24
CA LEU A 225 -4.19 15.41 -2.37
C LEU A 225 -4.51 14.74 -3.70
N SER A 226 -4.51 13.41 -3.77
CA SER A 226 -4.86 12.65 -4.98
C SER A 226 -6.27 12.98 -5.46
N THR A 227 -7.25 12.94 -4.55
CA THR A 227 -8.64 13.26 -4.89
C THR A 227 -8.82 14.74 -5.26
N TYR A 228 -8.09 15.64 -4.61
CA TYR A 228 -8.10 17.07 -4.97
C TYR A 228 -7.56 17.29 -6.38
N ILE A 229 -6.39 16.72 -6.69
CA ILE A 229 -5.76 16.78 -8.02
C ILE A 229 -6.71 16.22 -9.08
N LYS A 230 -7.28 15.03 -8.86
CA LYS A 230 -8.24 14.42 -9.77
C LYS A 230 -9.43 15.34 -10.05
N LYS A 231 -9.97 16.03 -9.05
CA LYS A 231 -11.18 16.86 -9.19
C LYS A 231 -10.90 18.26 -9.74
N LYS A 232 -9.76 18.85 -9.38
CA LYS A 232 -9.46 20.27 -9.70
C LYS A 232 -8.44 20.44 -10.81
N LEU A 233 -7.49 19.53 -10.93
CA LEU A 233 -6.37 19.61 -11.84
C LEU A 233 -6.36 18.49 -12.89
N HIS A 234 -7.49 17.79 -13.07
CA HIS A 234 -7.61 16.72 -14.08
C HIS A 234 -7.23 17.23 -15.47
N GLY A 235 -6.35 16.50 -16.17
CA GLY A 235 -5.85 16.86 -17.49
C GLY A 235 -4.88 18.04 -17.54
N ARG A 236 -4.60 18.69 -16.39
CA ARG A 236 -3.62 19.78 -16.26
C ARG A 236 -2.24 19.29 -15.81
N ILE A 237 -2.16 18.07 -15.30
CA ILE A 237 -0.91 17.44 -14.90
C ILE A 237 -0.23 16.88 -16.15
N GLY A 238 0.95 17.42 -16.46
CA GLY A 238 1.74 17.00 -17.61
C GLY A 238 2.37 15.64 -17.41
N SER A 239 2.99 15.43 -16.23
CA SER A 239 3.70 14.20 -15.93
C SER A 239 3.48 13.75 -14.49
N PHE A 240 3.40 12.44 -14.28
CA PHE A 240 3.39 11.80 -12.97
C PHE A 240 4.49 10.76 -12.87
N LEU A 241 5.35 10.92 -11.91
CA LEU A 241 6.41 9.99 -11.57
C LEU A 241 6.12 9.35 -10.23
N CYS A 242 6.06 8.03 -10.21
CA CYS A 242 5.77 7.23 -9.03
C CYS A 242 6.98 6.40 -8.64
N ASP A 243 7.55 6.72 -7.49
CA ASP A 243 8.69 5.98 -6.93
C ASP A 243 8.19 4.81 -6.08
N GLU A 244 8.97 3.71 -6.04
CA GLU A 244 8.63 2.46 -5.35
C GLU A 244 7.23 1.92 -5.73
N LEU A 245 7.00 1.76 -7.03
CA LEU A 245 5.71 1.37 -7.59
C LEU A 245 5.12 0.09 -6.97
N HIS A 246 5.97 -0.83 -6.52
CA HIS A 246 5.57 -2.08 -5.87
C HIS A 246 4.79 -1.87 -4.55
N GLU A 247 4.94 -0.74 -3.88
CA GLU A 247 4.19 -0.45 -2.65
C GLU A 247 2.69 -0.22 -2.89
N TYR A 248 2.29 -0.02 -4.15
CA TYR A 248 0.90 0.25 -4.57
C TYR A 248 0.21 -0.98 -5.16
N ASN A 249 0.78 -2.15 -5.02
CA ASN A 249 0.31 -3.41 -5.60
C ASN A 249 -0.83 -4.09 -4.81
N ASN A 250 -1.26 -3.54 -3.70
CA ASN A 250 -2.33 -4.08 -2.86
C ASN A 250 -3.66 -3.34 -3.04
N ALA A 251 -4.77 -3.96 -2.62
CA ALA A 251 -6.05 -3.28 -2.44
C ALA A 251 -5.98 -2.32 -1.25
N SER A 252 -5.35 -1.17 -1.43
CA SER A 252 -5.04 -0.21 -0.38
C SER A 252 -5.35 1.22 -0.80
N GLY A 253 -5.64 2.09 0.17
CA GLY A 253 -5.88 3.50 -0.12
C GLY A 253 -4.67 4.23 -0.73
N GLN A 254 -3.45 3.74 -0.55
CA GLN A 254 -2.27 4.26 -1.24
C GLN A 254 -2.28 3.90 -2.73
N GLY A 255 -2.65 2.65 -3.04
CA GLY A 255 -2.84 2.22 -4.41
C GLY A 255 -3.95 2.98 -5.12
N ASP A 256 -5.03 3.32 -4.41
CA ASP A 256 -6.12 4.14 -4.95
C ASP A 256 -5.67 5.56 -5.23
N ALA A 257 -4.89 6.15 -4.32
CA ALA A 257 -4.31 7.47 -4.53
C ALA A 257 -3.41 7.50 -5.78
N MET A 258 -2.58 6.47 -5.97
CA MET A 258 -1.76 6.31 -7.17
C MET A 258 -2.63 6.22 -8.44
N ALA A 259 -3.72 5.43 -8.42
CA ALA A 259 -4.63 5.31 -9.55
C ALA A 259 -5.34 6.64 -9.88
N GLU A 260 -5.75 7.42 -8.86
CA GLU A 260 -6.34 8.75 -9.05
C GLU A 260 -5.36 9.72 -9.73
N LEU A 261 -4.09 9.70 -9.32
CA LEU A 261 -3.04 10.54 -9.90
C LEU A 261 -2.65 10.08 -11.32
N TYR A 262 -2.58 8.76 -11.54
CA TYR A 262 -2.38 8.19 -12.87
C TYR A 262 -3.45 8.68 -13.85
N GLY A 263 -4.73 8.53 -13.48
CA GLY A 263 -5.85 8.96 -14.31
C GLY A 263 -5.95 10.49 -14.50
N ALA A 264 -5.36 11.30 -13.61
CA ALA A 264 -5.33 12.75 -13.71
C ALA A 264 -4.18 13.29 -14.57
N SER A 265 -3.18 12.47 -14.88
CA SER A 265 -1.94 12.85 -15.55
C SER A 265 -1.92 12.40 -17.01
N LYS A 266 -1.13 13.07 -17.83
CA LYS A 266 -1.02 12.74 -19.26
C LYS A 266 0.11 11.76 -19.56
N LEU A 267 1.24 11.91 -18.88
CA LEU A 267 2.39 11.03 -18.98
C LEU A 267 2.64 10.40 -17.60
N PHE A 268 3.00 9.13 -17.58
CA PHE A 268 3.27 8.38 -16.35
C PHE A 268 4.54 7.54 -16.48
N VAL A 269 5.35 7.57 -15.43
CA VAL A 269 6.43 6.58 -15.20
C VAL A 269 6.36 6.10 -13.77
N GLY A 270 6.25 4.79 -13.60
CA GLY A 270 6.42 4.12 -12.31
C GLY A 270 7.77 3.42 -12.25
N MET A 271 8.48 3.58 -11.14
CA MET A 271 9.80 3.00 -10.93
C MET A 271 9.79 2.08 -9.72
N THR A 272 10.49 0.97 -9.82
CA THR A 272 10.67 0.04 -8.72
C THR A 272 11.83 -0.90 -8.98
N ALA A 273 12.53 -1.32 -7.93
CA ALA A 273 13.53 -2.38 -8.01
C ALA A 273 12.89 -3.79 -8.02
N THR A 274 11.67 -3.93 -7.50
CA THR A 274 10.99 -5.22 -7.29
C THR A 274 9.54 -5.12 -7.72
N LEU A 275 9.26 -5.27 -9.02
CA LEU A 275 7.89 -5.13 -9.55
C LEU A 275 6.95 -6.22 -9.00
N ILE A 276 7.46 -7.44 -8.87
CA ILE A 276 6.72 -8.61 -8.40
C ILE A 276 7.44 -9.15 -7.16
N ASN A 277 6.73 -9.21 -6.04
CA ASN A 277 7.25 -9.71 -4.76
C ASN A 277 7.15 -11.24 -4.62
N GLY A 278 7.25 -11.96 -5.72
CA GLY A 278 7.22 -13.41 -5.78
C GLY A 278 5.82 -14.04 -5.90
N TYR A 279 4.73 -13.27 -5.78
CA TYR A 279 3.37 -13.78 -5.88
C TYR A 279 2.58 -13.07 -7.00
N SER A 280 1.72 -13.80 -7.70
CA SER A 280 0.87 -13.22 -8.76
C SER A 280 -0.10 -12.17 -8.23
N SER A 281 -0.64 -12.36 -7.03
CA SER A 281 -1.48 -11.36 -6.35
C SER A 281 -0.79 -10.02 -6.14
N GLY A 282 0.55 -10.02 -6.04
CA GLY A 282 1.34 -8.81 -5.85
C GLY A 282 1.39 -7.88 -7.06
N ILE A 283 0.94 -8.29 -8.24
CA ILE A 283 0.89 -7.42 -9.41
C ILE A 283 -0.53 -7.16 -9.92
N PHE A 284 -1.49 -7.98 -9.52
CA PHE A 284 -2.88 -7.91 -10.00
C PHE A 284 -3.49 -6.51 -9.88
N HIS A 285 -3.45 -5.93 -8.67
CA HIS A 285 -4.04 -4.62 -8.43
C HIS A 285 -3.33 -3.49 -9.16
N LEU A 286 -2.01 -3.62 -9.33
CA LEU A 286 -1.22 -2.65 -10.07
C LEU A 286 -1.58 -2.66 -11.57
N LEU A 287 -1.63 -3.83 -12.18
CA LEU A 287 -2.04 -3.99 -13.58
C LEU A 287 -3.44 -3.44 -13.81
N TYR A 288 -4.36 -3.72 -12.88
CA TYR A 288 -5.73 -3.22 -13.01
C TYR A 288 -5.84 -1.70 -12.91
N ARG A 289 -4.93 -1.04 -12.20
CA ARG A 289 -4.87 0.42 -12.10
C ARG A 289 -4.22 1.10 -13.30
N ILE A 290 -3.27 0.44 -13.94
CA ILE A 290 -2.49 1.03 -15.04
C ILE A 290 -3.03 0.58 -16.40
N VAL A 291 -3.35 -0.69 -16.56
CA VAL A 291 -3.80 -1.29 -17.84
C VAL A 291 -5.12 -2.05 -17.71
N PRO A 292 -6.19 -1.44 -17.16
CA PRO A 292 -7.46 -2.14 -16.91
C PRO A 292 -8.04 -2.75 -18.19
N GLY A 293 -7.85 -2.10 -19.36
CA GLY A 293 -8.33 -2.61 -20.64
C GLY A 293 -7.69 -3.94 -21.05
N LEU A 294 -6.41 -4.19 -20.72
CA LEU A 294 -5.76 -5.47 -20.97
C LEU A 294 -6.29 -6.55 -20.02
N MET A 295 -6.49 -6.21 -18.74
CA MET A 295 -7.05 -7.13 -17.75
C MET A 295 -8.46 -7.59 -18.15
N LEU A 296 -9.30 -6.68 -18.62
CA LEU A 296 -10.64 -7.01 -19.10
C LEU A 296 -10.63 -7.84 -20.37
N LYS A 297 -9.75 -7.55 -21.35
CA LYS A 297 -9.56 -8.36 -22.56
C LYS A 297 -9.13 -9.79 -22.23
N ASP A 298 -8.36 -9.97 -21.15
CA ASP A 298 -7.94 -11.26 -20.62
C ASP A 298 -9.02 -11.92 -19.73
N GLY A 299 -10.23 -11.36 -19.68
CA GLY A 299 -11.35 -11.89 -18.90
C GLY A 299 -11.21 -11.74 -17.39
N LYS A 300 -10.27 -10.91 -16.90
CA LYS A 300 -10.05 -10.71 -15.47
C LYS A 300 -10.91 -9.58 -14.95
N GLN A 301 -11.59 -9.80 -13.83
CA GLN A 301 -12.38 -8.78 -13.15
C GLN A 301 -11.68 -8.33 -11.87
N TYR A 302 -11.81 -7.06 -11.52
CA TYR A 302 -11.20 -6.52 -10.30
C TYR A 302 -11.68 -7.22 -9.02
N GLY A 303 -12.95 -7.62 -9.00
CA GLY A 303 -13.54 -8.32 -7.85
C GLY A 303 -13.06 -9.76 -7.66
N SER A 304 -12.39 -10.35 -8.65
CA SER A 304 -12.02 -11.77 -8.68
C SER A 304 -10.51 -11.97 -8.84
N PRO A 305 -9.68 -11.48 -7.89
CA PRO A 305 -8.22 -11.66 -7.96
C PRO A 305 -7.80 -13.14 -7.95
N GLY A 306 -8.64 -14.03 -7.40
CA GLY A 306 -8.37 -15.46 -7.38
C GLY A 306 -8.33 -16.10 -8.77
N ASP A 307 -9.06 -15.56 -9.74
CA ASP A 307 -9.03 -16.06 -11.13
C ASP A 307 -7.69 -15.72 -11.81
N PHE A 308 -7.13 -14.56 -11.48
CA PHE A 308 -5.79 -14.21 -11.92
C PHE A 308 -4.73 -15.08 -11.27
N ASP A 309 -4.85 -15.35 -9.96
CA ASP A 309 -3.93 -16.22 -9.25
C ASP A 309 -4.00 -17.67 -9.73
N ALA A 310 -5.19 -18.15 -10.11
CA ALA A 310 -5.37 -19.50 -10.65
C ALA A 310 -4.71 -19.69 -12.02
N GLU A 311 -4.67 -18.64 -12.85
CA GLU A 311 -4.08 -18.69 -14.19
C GLU A 311 -2.59 -18.34 -14.20
N TYR A 312 -2.20 -17.32 -13.44
CA TYR A 312 -0.85 -16.74 -13.50
C TYR A 312 0.00 -17.01 -12.27
N GLY A 313 -0.58 -17.57 -11.21
CA GLY A 313 0.12 -17.91 -9.97
C GLY A 313 0.36 -19.39 -9.82
N VAL A 314 1.01 -19.74 -8.71
CA VAL A 314 1.10 -21.12 -8.23
C VAL A 314 0.12 -21.30 -7.09
N VAL A 315 -0.88 -22.14 -7.28
CA VAL A 315 -1.97 -22.34 -6.32
C VAL A 315 -2.02 -23.80 -5.89
N GLU A 316 -1.89 -24.03 -4.60
CA GLU A 316 -2.09 -25.33 -3.96
C GLU A 316 -3.53 -25.45 -3.47
N ASN A 317 -4.22 -26.49 -3.94
CA ASN A 317 -5.57 -26.80 -3.50
C ASN A 317 -5.56 -28.07 -2.64
N ALA A 318 -5.90 -27.93 -1.36
CA ALA A 318 -6.12 -29.08 -0.48
C ALA A 318 -7.56 -29.58 -0.60
N TYR A 319 -7.71 -30.86 -0.75
CA TYR A 319 -9.01 -31.54 -0.83
C TYR A 319 -9.17 -32.52 0.31
N GLU A 320 -10.31 -32.50 0.96
CA GLU A 320 -10.74 -33.55 1.88
C GLU A 320 -11.48 -34.60 1.07
N THR A 321 -10.95 -35.82 1.03
CA THR A 321 -11.61 -36.98 0.41
C THR A 321 -12.34 -37.68 1.53
N ARG A 322 -13.66 -37.77 1.46
CA ARG A 322 -14.45 -38.65 2.33
C ARG A 322 -14.60 -39.98 1.59
N ASP A 323 -13.98 -41.02 2.14
CA ASP A 323 -14.15 -42.35 1.66
C ASP A 323 -15.60 -42.74 1.83
N ALA A 324 -16.13 -43.38 0.79
CA ALA A 324 -17.49 -43.94 0.80
C ALA A 324 -17.52 -45.20 1.65
N GLU A 325 -17.47 -45.08 2.97
CA GLU A 325 -17.75 -46.20 3.85
C GLU A 325 -19.23 -46.61 3.74
N TYR A 326 -19.46 -47.77 3.19
CA TYR A 326 -20.64 -48.63 3.36
C TYR A 326 -22.01 -48.12 2.93
N ASN A 327 -22.16 -47.43 1.80
CA ASN A 327 -23.48 -47.27 1.16
C ASN A 327 -23.36 -47.28 -0.35
N ALA A 328 -23.99 -48.25 -1.02
CA ALA A 328 -23.98 -48.44 -2.49
C ALA A 328 -24.44 -47.22 -3.31
N ASN A 329 -25.03 -46.19 -2.68
CA ASN A 329 -25.55 -44.96 -3.29
C ASN A 329 -24.73 -43.73 -3.04
N ARG A 330 -23.61 -43.75 -2.30
CA ARG A 330 -22.77 -42.59 -2.05
C ARG A 330 -21.50 -42.61 -2.91
N ARG A 331 -21.45 -41.71 -3.85
CA ARG A 331 -20.20 -41.38 -4.57
C ARG A 331 -19.20 -40.71 -3.63
N ALA A 332 -17.94 -41.13 -3.69
CA ALA A 332 -16.86 -40.43 -3.00
C ALA A 332 -16.88 -38.92 -3.36
N SER A 333 -17.02 -38.06 -2.39
CA SER A 333 -17.06 -36.61 -2.63
C SER A 333 -15.70 -36.00 -2.24
N LYS A 334 -15.08 -35.32 -3.20
CA LYS A 334 -13.91 -34.45 -2.92
C LYS A 334 -14.42 -33.06 -2.61
N ARG A 335 -14.19 -32.58 -1.40
CA ARG A 335 -14.48 -31.21 -1.02
C ARG A 335 -13.19 -30.40 -0.95
N LYS A 336 -13.11 -29.30 -1.71
CA LYS A 336 -12.00 -28.36 -1.60
C LYS A 336 -12.06 -27.68 -0.22
N THR A 337 -11.06 -27.91 0.62
CA THR A 337 -11.03 -27.40 2.00
C THR A 337 -10.21 -26.14 2.14
N ARG A 338 -9.13 -26.01 1.35
CA ARG A 338 -8.21 -24.89 1.43
C ARG A 338 -7.56 -24.62 0.09
N THR A 339 -7.46 -23.34 -0.25
CA THR A 339 -6.60 -22.82 -1.33
C THR A 339 -5.48 -22.01 -0.72
N ARG A 340 -4.24 -22.30 -1.08
CA ARG A 340 -3.06 -21.55 -0.67
C ARG A 340 -2.29 -21.11 -1.91
N GLN A 341 -1.94 -19.84 -1.96
CA GLN A 341 -1.02 -19.31 -2.97
C GLN A 341 0.42 -19.62 -2.54
N LEU A 342 1.21 -20.15 -3.44
CA LEU A 342 2.63 -20.37 -3.28
C LEU A 342 3.42 -19.32 -4.08
N PRO A 343 4.70 -19.08 -3.74
CA PRO A 343 5.56 -18.24 -4.55
C PRO A 343 5.66 -18.78 -5.99
N GLY A 344 5.55 -17.89 -6.94
CA GLY A 344 5.63 -18.19 -8.36
C GLY A 344 4.68 -17.30 -9.17
N VAL A 345 5.16 -16.86 -10.33
CA VAL A 345 4.40 -16.08 -11.31
C VAL A 345 4.69 -16.61 -12.69
N SER A 346 3.65 -16.86 -13.46
CA SER A 346 3.78 -17.34 -14.85
C SER A 346 4.50 -16.30 -15.71
N PRO A 347 5.46 -16.70 -16.56
CA PRO A 347 6.08 -15.84 -17.56
C PRO A 347 5.09 -15.17 -18.52
N LEU A 348 3.87 -15.71 -18.64
CA LEU A 348 2.80 -15.12 -19.45
C LEU A 348 2.36 -13.74 -18.94
N VAL A 349 2.51 -13.45 -17.64
CA VAL A 349 2.25 -12.10 -17.10
C VAL A 349 3.14 -11.07 -17.77
N PHE A 350 4.40 -11.42 -17.96
CA PHE A 350 5.36 -10.55 -18.65
C PHE A 350 4.93 -10.27 -20.09
N SER A 351 4.69 -11.32 -20.87
CA SER A 351 4.36 -11.17 -22.31
C SER A 351 3.01 -10.52 -22.56
N ARG A 352 2.01 -10.78 -21.71
CA ARG A 352 0.64 -10.25 -21.90
C ARG A 352 0.44 -8.83 -21.38
N PHE A 353 1.11 -8.45 -20.29
CA PHE A 353 0.80 -7.21 -19.58
C PHE A 353 1.97 -6.25 -19.42
N LEU A 354 3.21 -6.73 -19.48
CA LEU A 354 4.36 -5.92 -19.12
C LEU A 354 5.25 -5.54 -20.29
N LEU A 355 5.40 -6.42 -21.28
CA LEU A 355 6.41 -6.30 -22.34
C LEU A 355 6.33 -4.95 -23.09
N GLU A 356 5.13 -4.46 -23.39
CA GLU A 356 4.93 -3.20 -24.12
C GLU A 356 5.10 -1.95 -23.23
N TYR A 357 5.03 -2.10 -21.90
CA TYR A 357 4.93 -0.99 -20.96
C TYR A 357 6.09 -0.92 -19.97
N THR A 358 6.99 -1.90 -19.97
CA THR A 358 8.04 -2.01 -18.94
C THR A 358 9.42 -2.12 -19.56
N ALA A 359 10.32 -1.25 -19.14
CA ALA A 359 11.74 -1.37 -19.39
C ALA A 359 12.43 -1.99 -18.18
N PHE A 360 13.21 -3.04 -18.41
CA PHE A 360 14.01 -3.70 -17.38
C PHE A 360 15.46 -3.30 -17.53
N LEU A 361 16.06 -2.82 -16.44
CA LEU A 361 17.47 -2.45 -16.37
C LEU A 361 18.11 -3.25 -15.24
N SER A 362 19.05 -4.12 -15.58
CA SER A 362 19.83 -4.85 -14.59
C SER A 362 21.07 -4.06 -14.16
N LEU A 363 21.62 -4.42 -13.01
CA LEU A 363 22.90 -3.82 -12.57
C LEU A 363 24.04 -4.04 -13.57
N SER A 364 24.03 -5.19 -14.28
CA SER A 364 25.00 -5.50 -15.33
C SER A 364 24.89 -4.57 -16.54
N ASP A 365 23.69 -4.03 -16.82
CA ASP A 365 23.46 -3.10 -17.93
C ASP A 365 24.00 -1.69 -17.63
N MET A 366 24.25 -1.39 -16.35
CA MET A 366 24.71 -0.07 -15.89
C MET A 366 26.25 0.13 -15.99
N GLY A 367 26.98 -0.85 -16.50
CA GLY A 367 28.41 -0.73 -16.79
C GLY A 367 29.33 -1.52 -15.85
N LYS A 368 30.62 -1.50 -16.19
CA LYS A 368 31.68 -2.27 -15.50
C LYS A 368 32.16 -1.62 -14.20
N ASP A 369 31.66 -0.44 -13.84
CA ASP A 369 32.16 0.38 -12.73
C ASP A 369 31.52 0.03 -11.36
N LEU A 370 30.82 -1.12 -11.27
CA LEU A 370 30.30 -1.58 -10.00
C LEU A 370 31.44 -2.18 -9.16
N PRO A 371 31.58 -1.79 -7.89
CA PRO A 371 32.54 -2.42 -7.00
C PRO A 371 32.21 -3.90 -6.82
N SER A 372 33.23 -4.71 -6.59
CA SER A 372 33.06 -6.11 -6.23
C SER A 372 32.19 -6.23 -4.96
N TYR A 373 31.30 -7.18 -4.97
CA TYR A 373 30.42 -7.47 -3.84
C TYR A 373 30.71 -8.84 -3.26
N GLU A 374 30.92 -8.87 -1.94
CA GLU A 374 31.08 -10.10 -1.19
C GLU A 374 30.21 -10.02 0.07
N GLU A 375 29.39 -11.05 0.33
CA GLU A 375 28.58 -11.17 1.53
C GLU A 375 29.27 -12.11 2.53
N ILE A 376 29.69 -11.57 3.66
CA ILE A 376 30.39 -12.33 4.70
C ILE A 376 29.48 -12.43 5.93
N PRO A 377 28.77 -13.55 6.14
CA PRO A 377 27.98 -13.77 7.34
C PRO A 377 28.89 -13.96 8.56
N VAL A 378 28.64 -13.19 9.63
CA VAL A 378 29.36 -13.31 10.89
C VAL A 378 28.43 -13.91 11.92
N ALA A 379 28.67 -15.16 12.29
CA ALA A 379 27.92 -15.85 13.35
C ALA A 379 28.54 -15.55 14.73
N LEU A 380 27.70 -15.17 15.69
CA LEU A 380 28.10 -14.89 17.07
C LEU A 380 27.20 -15.69 18.03
N ASN A 381 27.80 -16.18 19.11
CA ASN A 381 27.07 -16.83 20.16
C ASN A 381 26.54 -15.80 21.17
N MET A 382 25.32 -16.00 21.65
CA MET A 382 24.83 -15.23 22.79
C MET A 382 25.62 -15.58 24.05
N PRO A 383 25.86 -14.60 24.95
CA PRO A 383 26.30 -14.91 26.31
C PRO A 383 25.32 -15.88 27.01
N GLU A 384 25.82 -16.72 27.85
CA GLU A 384 25.02 -17.80 28.52
C GLU A 384 23.78 -17.22 29.22
N ASP A 385 23.97 -16.17 30.03
CA ASP A 385 22.90 -15.47 30.75
C ASP A 385 21.82 -14.90 29.80
N VAL A 386 22.22 -14.33 28.64
CA VAL A 386 21.28 -13.81 27.62
C VAL A 386 20.55 -14.97 26.96
N GLY A 387 21.27 -16.07 26.67
CA GLY A 387 20.69 -17.26 26.04
C GLY A 387 19.63 -17.93 26.93
N GLU A 388 19.87 -18.05 28.26
CA GLU A 388 18.90 -18.58 29.20
C GLU A 388 17.63 -17.72 29.28
N CYS A 389 17.77 -16.40 29.38
CA CYS A 389 16.64 -15.47 29.42
C CYS A 389 15.84 -15.49 28.09
N TYR A 390 16.54 -15.56 26.96
CA TYR A 390 15.91 -15.71 25.64
C TYR A 390 15.08 -16.98 25.55
N GLN A 391 15.65 -18.11 26.00
CA GLN A 391 14.98 -19.41 25.99
C GLN A 391 13.76 -19.42 26.91
N ALA A 392 13.85 -18.77 28.08
CA ALA A 392 12.72 -18.63 28.99
C ALA A 392 11.55 -17.88 28.35
N VAL A 393 11.82 -16.74 27.73
CA VAL A 393 10.84 -15.94 26.97
C VAL A 393 10.22 -16.78 25.83
N GLN A 394 11.04 -17.46 25.04
CA GLN A 394 10.60 -18.29 23.94
C GLN A 394 9.66 -19.41 24.42
N ASN A 395 10.01 -20.11 25.47
CA ASN A 395 9.24 -21.22 26.00
C ASN A 395 7.85 -20.79 26.52
N VAL A 396 7.77 -19.65 27.21
CA VAL A 396 6.50 -19.11 27.70
C VAL A 396 5.58 -18.74 26.52
N LEU A 397 6.10 -18.00 25.55
CA LEU A 397 5.32 -17.56 24.39
C LEU A 397 4.90 -18.74 23.51
N GLN A 398 5.75 -19.74 23.30
CA GLN A 398 5.38 -20.96 22.57
C GLN A 398 4.25 -21.74 23.24
N LYS A 399 4.20 -21.80 24.58
CA LYS A 399 3.08 -22.42 25.30
C LYS A 399 1.76 -21.71 25.01
N VAL A 400 1.75 -20.38 24.99
CA VAL A 400 0.55 -19.59 24.66
C VAL A 400 0.13 -19.81 23.22
N LEU A 401 1.08 -19.82 22.27
CA LEU A 401 0.80 -20.08 20.86
C LEU A 401 0.17 -21.45 20.61
N LYS A 402 0.54 -22.47 21.41
CA LYS A 402 -0.02 -23.82 21.31
C LYS A 402 -1.39 -23.94 21.98
N ASN A 403 -1.59 -23.29 23.12
CA ASN A 403 -2.73 -23.54 24.01
C ASN A 403 -3.90 -22.55 23.79
N ASP A 404 -3.64 -21.33 23.33
CA ASP A 404 -4.66 -20.31 23.08
C ASP A 404 -4.56 -19.74 21.66
N ARG A 405 -5.32 -20.34 20.74
CA ARG A 405 -5.33 -19.93 19.32
C ARG A 405 -5.82 -18.49 19.10
N LYS A 406 -6.72 -17.98 19.96
CA LYS A 406 -7.26 -16.61 19.82
C LYS A 406 -6.25 -15.57 20.30
N ALA A 407 -5.60 -15.83 21.42
CA ALA A 407 -4.50 -15.01 21.90
C ALA A 407 -3.30 -15.07 20.94
N ALA A 408 -2.94 -16.27 20.46
CA ALA A 408 -1.82 -16.51 19.55
C ALA A 408 -1.86 -15.61 18.32
N GLN A 409 -3.00 -15.48 17.65
CA GLN A 409 -3.14 -14.63 16.47
C GLN A 409 -2.87 -13.14 16.76
N LYS A 410 -3.22 -12.67 17.95
CA LYS A 410 -3.05 -11.26 18.35
C LYS A 410 -1.64 -10.94 18.86
N ILE A 411 -0.98 -11.91 19.51
CA ILE A 411 0.36 -11.70 20.09
C ILE A 411 1.50 -12.10 19.15
N LEU A 412 1.20 -12.73 18.00
CA LEU A 412 2.24 -13.24 17.10
C LEU A 412 3.24 -12.15 16.67
N SER A 413 2.76 -10.96 16.39
CA SER A 413 3.62 -9.81 16.03
C SER A 413 4.51 -9.39 17.20
N ALA A 414 3.95 -9.27 18.40
CA ALA A 414 4.72 -8.94 19.60
C ALA A 414 5.75 -10.03 19.94
N TYR A 415 5.36 -11.30 19.77
CA TYR A 415 6.26 -12.45 19.92
C TYR A 415 7.45 -12.39 18.98
N LEU A 416 7.19 -12.23 17.68
CA LEU A 416 8.27 -12.18 16.67
C LEU A 416 9.17 -10.96 16.88
N ASN A 417 8.58 -9.80 17.17
CA ASN A 417 9.35 -8.59 17.48
C ASN A 417 10.27 -8.79 18.69
N LEU A 418 9.74 -9.30 19.79
CA LEU A 418 10.53 -9.50 21.00
C LEU A 418 11.69 -10.47 20.77
N LEU A 419 11.44 -11.62 20.13
CA LEU A 419 12.50 -12.60 19.85
C LEU A 419 13.56 -12.09 18.86
N THR A 420 13.19 -11.14 17.99
CA THR A 420 14.15 -10.57 17.04
C THR A 420 14.94 -9.41 17.64
N VAL A 421 14.33 -8.64 18.54
CA VAL A 421 14.97 -7.49 19.21
C VAL A 421 15.84 -7.90 20.39
N TYR A 422 15.40 -8.89 21.17
CA TYR A 422 16.06 -9.30 22.41
C TYR A 422 17.55 -9.63 22.27
N PRO A 423 18.02 -10.31 21.18
CA PRO A 423 19.46 -10.52 20.96
C PRO A 423 20.28 -9.24 20.73
N ASP A 424 19.64 -8.17 20.31
CA ASP A 424 20.27 -6.87 20.05
C ASP A 424 20.22 -5.94 21.27
N GLN A 425 19.17 -6.09 22.10
CA GLN A 425 18.96 -5.31 23.31
C GLN A 425 18.33 -6.22 24.38
N PRO A 426 19.12 -7.01 25.13
CA PRO A 426 18.59 -7.93 26.14
C PRO A 426 18.28 -7.24 27.48
N TYR A 427 17.80 -6.00 27.45
CA TYR A 427 17.42 -5.19 28.59
C TYR A 427 16.25 -4.26 28.21
N ASP A 428 15.49 -3.83 29.21
CA ASP A 428 14.37 -2.87 29.07
C ASP A 428 13.37 -3.21 27.96
N GLN A 429 13.10 -4.51 27.78
CA GLN A 429 12.10 -4.95 26.82
C GLN A 429 10.69 -4.86 27.41
N PRO A 430 9.70 -4.45 26.60
CA PRO A 430 8.32 -4.34 27.07
C PRO A 430 7.71 -5.72 27.38
N GLU A 431 6.78 -5.74 28.33
CA GLU A 431 5.98 -6.92 28.64
C GLU A 431 5.10 -7.31 27.45
N VAL A 432 4.90 -8.62 27.27
CA VAL A 432 3.90 -9.13 26.34
C VAL A 432 2.61 -9.39 27.13
N ILE A 433 1.57 -8.63 26.83
CA ILE A 433 0.28 -8.65 27.53
C ILE A 433 -0.72 -9.52 26.78
N HIS A 434 -1.49 -10.31 27.54
CA HIS A 434 -2.57 -11.13 27.00
C HIS A 434 -3.71 -10.24 26.48
N PRO A 435 -4.10 -10.37 25.18
CA PRO A 435 -4.98 -9.41 24.52
C PRO A 435 -6.45 -9.43 24.97
N ILE A 436 -6.85 -10.45 25.78
CA ILE A 436 -8.20 -10.62 26.28
C ILE A 436 -8.26 -10.31 27.77
N THR A 437 -7.30 -10.82 28.55
CA THR A 437 -7.31 -10.70 30.02
C THR A 437 -6.57 -9.46 30.53
N GLY A 438 -5.71 -8.84 29.71
CA GLY A 438 -4.87 -7.72 30.12
C GLY A 438 -3.71 -8.11 31.05
N MET A 439 -3.55 -9.40 31.37
CA MET A 439 -2.49 -9.88 32.24
C MET A 439 -1.17 -10.05 31.48
N PRO A 440 -0.01 -9.79 32.09
CA PRO A 440 1.26 -10.07 31.46
C PRO A 440 1.43 -11.57 31.20
N ILE A 441 1.79 -11.93 29.98
CA ILE A 441 2.14 -13.30 29.56
C ILE A 441 3.59 -13.57 29.92
N VAL A 442 4.46 -12.62 29.62
CA VAL A 442 5.89 -12.67 29.94
C VAL A 442 6.41 -11.27 30.15
N THR A 443 7.19 -11.11 31.23
CA THR A 443 8.02 -9.93 31.48
C THR A 443 9.46 -10.34 31.18
N PRO A 444 10.06 -9.85 30.07
CA PRO A 444 11.42 -10.24 29.72
C PRO A 444 12.41 -9.76 30.77
N GLN A 445 13.27 -10.66 31.22
CA GLN A 445 14.31 -10.32 32.19
C GLN A 445 15.40 -9.50 31.48
N SER A 446 15.90 -8.45 32.16
CA SER A 446 17.05 -7.69 31.65
C SER A 446 18.35 -8.38 32.03
N CYS A 447 19.20 -8.60 31.01
CA CYS A 447 20.55 -9.19 31.18
C CYS A 447 21.61 -8.11 31.02
N GLY A 448 21.64 -7.18 31.95
CA GLY A 448 22.49 -5.99 31.93
C GLY A 448 21.70 -4.72 31.58
N ASP A 449 22.40 -3.70 31.16
CA ASP A 449 21.85 -2.39 30.82
C ASP A 449 22.56 -1.78 29.58
N PHE A 450 22.26 -0.54 29.30
CA PHE A 450 22.85 0.22 28.17
C PHE A 450 24.39 0.26 28.21
N SER A 451 25.03 0.18 29.38
CA SER A 451 26.50 0.26 29.54
C SER A 451 27.21 -1.05 29.24
N ARG A 452 26.49 -2.19 29.35
CA ARG A 452 27.08 -3.52 29.08
C ARG A 452 27.36 -3.68 27.58
N LEU A 453 28.59 -4.06 27.25
CA LEU A 453 29.00 -4.42 25.90
C LEU A 453 28.64 -5.89 25.61
N PHE A 454 28.00 -6.13 24.48
CA PHE A 454 27.63 -7.49 24.04
C PHE A 454 28.47 -7.93 22.85
N PRO A 455 28.63 -9.23 22.57
CA PRO A 455 29.50 -9.75 21.50
C PRO A 455 29.25 -9.16 20.13
N LYS A 456 27.99 -8.79 19.81
CA LYS A 456 27.64 -8.18 18.53
C LYS A 456 28.23 -6.77 18.39
N GLU A 457 28.18 -5.99 19.45
CA GLU A 457 28.73 -4.64 19.50
C GLU A 457 30.26 -4.66 19.49
N GLU A 458 30.87 -5.59 20.22
CA GLU A 458 32.33 -5.82 20.19
C GLU A 458 32.79 -6.16 18.77
N LYS A 459 32.07 -7.06 18.09
CA LYS A 459 32.41 -7.44 16.71
C LYS A 459 32.21 -6.31 15.72
N VAL A 460 31.18 -5.48 15.88
CA VAL A 460 31.00 -4.29 15.05
C VAL A 460 32.18 -3.32 15.23
N LEU A 461 32.59 -3.05 16.48
CA LEU A 461 33.74 -2.19 16.75
C LEU A 461 35.06 -2.74 16.14
N GLU A 462 35.27 -4.03 16.27
CA GLU A 462 36.45 -4.71 15.66
C GLU A 462 36.44 -4.52 14.15
N LEU A 463 35.32 -4.82 13.48
CA LEU A 463 35.20 -4.69 12.03
C LEU A 463 35.35 -3.25 11.56
N VAL A 464 34.77 -2.28 12.27
CA VAL A 464 34.91 -0.86 11.94
C VAL A 464 36.34 -0.42 12.04
N ARG A 465 37.04 -0.76 13.15
CA ARG A 465 38.46 -0.44 13.33
C ARG A 465 39.32 -1.02 12.21
N GLN A 466 39.10 -2.28 11.86
CA GLN A 466 39.83 -2.95 10.78
C GLN A 466 39.62 -2.24 9.43
N LYS A 467 38.37 -1.92 9.10
CA LYS A 467 38.01 -1.29 7.83
C LYS A 467 38.53 0.14 7.74
N VAL A 468 38.40 0.91 8.80
CA VAL A 468 38.94 2.29 8.87
C VAL A 468 40.45 2.30 8.77
N ALA A 469 41.16 1.37 9.44
CA ALA A 469 42.60 1.24 9.33
C ALA A 469 43.07 0.94 7.89
N ASN A 470 42.22 0.26 7.10
CA ASN A 470 42.46 0.02 5.68
C ASN A 470 42.08 1.22 4.77
N GLY A 471 41.61 2.34 5.33
CA GLY A 471 41.15 3.50 4.57
C GLY A 471 39.76 3.32 3.93
N GLU A 472 39.00 2.28 4.34
CA GLU A 472 37.66 1.99 3.82
C GLU A 472 36.60 2.81 4.55
N ARG A 473 35.52 3.16 3.85
CA ARG A 473 34.35 3.80 4.46
C ARG A 473 33.38 2.72 4.95
N VAL A 474 32.86 2.88 6.16
CA VAL A 474 31.92 1.94 6.79
C VAL A 474 30.54 2.57 6.88
N LEU A 475 29.52 1.83 6.43
CA LEU A 475 28.10 2.16 6.65
C LEU A 475 27.49 1.07 7.52
N ILE A 476 26.93 1.46 8.66
CA ILE A 476 26.25 0.55 9.57
C ILE A 476 24.73 0.77 9.42
N TYR A 477 24.02 -0.30 9.17
CA TYR A 477 22.56 -0.32 9.10
C TYR A 477 21.98 -1.16 10.22
N THR A 478 21.00 -0.61 10.97
CA THR A 478 20.25 -1.30 12.01
C THR A 478 18.77 -1.37 11.63
N SER A 479 18.14 -2.51 11.80
CA SER A 479 16.72 -2.71 11.48
C SER A 479 15.78 -2.13 12.53
N TRP A 480 16.26 -1.92 13.75
CA TRP A 480 15.44 -1.54 14.91
C TRP A 480 15.68 -0.09 15.31
N THR A 481 14.89 0.82 14.79
CA THR A 481 15.00 2.27 15.07
C THR A 481 14.29 2.72 16.35
N ARG A 482 13.50 1.85 16.98
CA ARG A 482 12.77 2.12 18.22
C ARG A 482 13.48 1.61 19.46
N THR A 483 14.63 0.98 19.29
CA THR A 483 15.47 0.46 20.38
C THR A 483 16.67 1.37 20.57
N ASP A 484 17.35 1.22 21.70
CA ASP A 484 18.57 1.97 22.00
C ASP A 484 19.80 1.55 21.19
N SER A 485 19.68 0.46 20.42
CA SER A 485 20.82 -0.14 19.66
C SER A 485 21.53 0.85 18.76
N GLN A 486 20.79 1.73 18.07
CA GLN A 486 21.40 2.74 17.21
C GLN A 486 22.16 3.81 18.01
N GLN A 487 21.59 4.29 19.11
CA GLN A 487 22.19 5.31 19.97
C GLN A 487 23.43 4.74 20.67
N LYS A 488 23.34 3.49 21.12
CA LYS A 488 24.43 2.78 21.76
C LYS A 488 25.61 2.60 20.82
N LEU A 489 25.37 2.13 19.59
CA LEU A 489 26.42 2.00 18.58
C LEU A 489 27.05 3.35 18.23
N LEU A 490 26.24 4.40 18.10
CA LEU A 490 26.76 5.76 17.85
C LEU A 490 27.70 6.21 18.96
N LYS A 491 27.28 6.05 20.23
CA LYS A 491 28.09 6.40 21.40
C LYS A 491 29.40 5.58 21.43
N LEU A 492 29.29 4.27 21.24
CA LEU A 492 30.47 3.39 21.23
C LEU A 492 31.47 3.78 20.12
N LEU A 493 30.98 4.12 18.94
CA LEU A 493 31.84 4.58 17.84
C LEU A 493 32.51 5.92 18.15
N GLN A 494 31.78 6.86 18.76
CA GLN A 494 32.35 8.17 19.16
C GLN A 494 33.40 8.05 20.27
N GLU A 495 33.24 7.14 21.21
CA GLU A 495 34.18 6.89 22.30
C GLU A 495 35.44 6.14 21.86
N ASN A 496 35.37 5.44 20.72
CA ASN A 496 36.45 4.59 20.23
C ASN A 496 37.16 5.12 18.96
N GLY A 497 36.88 6.39 18.58
CA GLY A 497 37.52 7.05 17.42
C GLY A 497 36.79 6.82 16.14
#